data_bdac886794ee3121ba70ca376ace8135
#
_entry.id   bdac886794ee3121ba70ca376ace8135
#
_cell.length_a   1.000
_cell.length_b   1.000
_cell.length_c   1.000
_cell.angle_alpha   90.00
_cell.angle_beta   90.00
_cell.angle_gamma   90.00
#
_symmetry.space_group_name_H-M   'P 1'
#
loop_
_entity.id
_entity.type
_entity.pdbx_description
1 polymer ?
#
loop_
_entity_poly.entity_id
_entity_poly.type
_entity_poly.pdbx_seq_one_letter_code
_entity_poly.pdbx_strand_id
1 'polypeptide(L)'
;MGNKTRWIGLLILIVVIAAGGIYLLLGGGQEPVTLRGYVGGEKIGLLEDPEVQETLEREYQITLDYARAGSLDMVTADHTGRDFLFPSSQTALEYYQQVCGAPVKSQIIFNTPIVLYTHVPVLDAFQER
;
A
#
# COMPACT_ATOMS: atom_id res chain seq x y z
N MET A 1 53.40 -24.92 -11.80
CA MET A 1 52.31 -24.88 -10.77
C MET A 1 51.39 -23.68 -10.88
N GLY A 2 51.68 -22.65 -11.64
CA GLY A 2 50.87 -21.41 -11.68
C GLY A 2 49.55 -21.45 -12.47
N ASN A 3 49.37 -22.29 -13.48
CA ASN A 3 48.19 -22.22 -14.34
C ASN A 3 46.96 -22.93 -13.79
N LYS A 4 47.10 -24.05 -13.10
CA LYS A 4 45.93 -24.79 -12.56
C LYS A 4 45.21 -24.02 -11.45
N THR A 5 45.97 -23.32 -10.61
CA THR A 5 45.39 -22.48 -9.53
C THR A 5 44.63 -21.25 -10.06
N ARG A 6 45.11 -20.65 -11.15
CA ARG A 6 44.44 -19.56 -11.85
C ARG A 6 43.14 -20.01 -12.49
N TRP A 7 43.11 -21.19 -13.12
CA TRP A 7 41.90 -21.74 -13.70
C TRP A 7 40.86 -22.12 -12.67
N ILE A 8 41.26 -22.64 -11.51
CA ILE A 8 40.38 -22.95 -10.38
C ILE A 8 39.75 -21.67 -9.84
N GLY A 9 40.56 -20.61 -9.66
CA GLY A 9 40.05 -19.31 -9.23
C GLY A 9 39.03 -18.69 -10.21
N LEU A 10 39.30 -18.77 -11.50
CA LEU A 10 38.40 -18.31 -12.54
C LEU A 10 37.05 -19.09 -12.54
N LEU A 11 37.14 -20.41 -12.35
CA LEU A 11 35.96 -21.27 -12.30
C LEU A 11 35.07 -20.98 -11.09
N ILE A 12 35.69 -20.76 -9.92
CA ILE A 12 34.97 -20.32 -8.71
C ILE A 12 34.28 -18.97 -8.94
N LEU A 13 34.98 -18.01 -9.56
CA LEU A 13 34.41 -16.69 -9.84
C LEU A 13 33.20 -16.79 -10.79
N ILE A 14 33.28 -17.61 -11.83
CA ILE A 14 32.16 -17.83 -12.76
C ILE A 14 30.97 -18.48 -12.04
N VAL A 15 31.19 -19.44 -11.14
CA VAL A 15 30.12 -20.07 -10.35
C VAL A 15 29.46 -19.08 -9.42
N VAL A 16 30.23 -18.21 -8.78
CA VAL A 16 29.67 -17.18 -7.89
C VAL A 16 28.83 -16.14 -8.67
N ILE A 17 29.33 -15.72 -9.84
CA ILE A 17 28.60 -14.78 -10.70
C ILE A 17 27.34 -15.45 -11.25
N ALA A 18 27.40 -16.70 -11.67
CA ALA A 18 26.24 -17.44 -12.16
C ALA A 18 25.20 -17.67 -11.05
N ALA A 19 25.63 -18.05 -9.86
CA ALA A 19 24.75 -18.22 -8.70
C ALA A 19 24.09 -16.89 -8.28
N GLY A 20 24.87 -15.80 -8.24
CA GLY A 20 24.35 -14.45 -7.99
C GLY A 20 23.36 -13.98 -9.06
N GLY A 21 23.69 -14.22 -10.33
CA GLY A 21 22.81 -13.90 -11.46
C GLY A 21 21.51 -14.72 -11.44
N ILE A 22 21.59 -16.01 -11.14
CA ILE A 22 20.40 -16.86 -10.99
C ILE A 22 19.55 -16.40 -9.79
N TYR A 23 20.18 -16.05 -8.67
CA TYR A 23 19.48 -15.53 -7.50
C TYR A 23 18.74 -14.20 -7.79
N LEU A 24 19.36 -13.31 -8.58
CA LEU A 24 18.73 -12.07 -9.03
C LEU A 24 17.63 -12.30 -10.08
N LEU A 25 17.78 -13.27 -10.97
CA LEU A 25 16.81 -13.58 -12.02
C LEU A 25 15.62 -14.40 -11.53
N LEU A 26 15.84 -15.26 -10.52
CA LEU A 26 14.74 -15.97 -9.84
C LEU A 26 14.01 -15.05 -8.86
N GLY A 27 14.43 -13.77 -8.80
CA GLY A 27 13.97 -12.80 -7.84
C GLY A 27 14.30 -13.31 -6.44
N GLY A 28 15.10 -12.62 -5.68
CA GLY A 28 15.06 -12.77 -4.23
C GLY A 28 13.64 -12.45 -3.83
N GLY A 29 12.72 -13.39 -4.02
CA GLY A 29 11.29 -13.17 -3.99
C GLY A 29 10.94 -12.69 -2.61
N GLN A 30 10.41 -11.49 -2.53
CA GLN A 30 9.64 -11.11 -1.37
C GLN A 30 8.57 -12.19 -1.23
N GLU A 31 8.50 -12.84 -0.07
CA GLU A 31 7.45 -13.80 0.18
C GLU A 31 6.09 -13.10 0.02
N PRO A 32 5.10 -13.71 -0.62
CA PRO A 32 3.79 -13.11 -0.77
C PRO A 32 3.24 -12.74 0.60
N VAL A 33 2.84 -11.48 0.77
CA VAL A 33 2.31 -10.95 2.02
C VAL A 33 0.84 -10.62 1.86
N THR A 34 0.02 -11.12 2.78
CA THR A 34 -1.38 -10.71 2.89
C THR A 34 -1.50 -9.64 3.96
N LEU A 35 -1.89 -8.43 3.55
CA LEU A 35 -2.16 -7.32 4.46
C LEU A 35 -3.63 -7.25 4.79
N ARG A 36 -3.94 -7.23 6.08
CA ARG A 36 -5.31 -7.16 6.59
C ARG A 36 -5.63 -5.78 7.13
N GLY A 37 -6.81 -5.25 6.78
CA GLY A 37 -7.16 -3.91 7.23
C GLY A 37 -8.63 -3.54 7.15
N TYR A 38 -8.90 -2.28 7.49
CA TYR A 38 -10.18 -1.65 7.29
C TYR A 38 -10.07 -0.56 6.23
N VAL A 39 -11.08 -0.47 5.37
CA VAL A 39 -11.10 0.44 4.22
C VAL A 39 -12.41 1.20 4.18
N GLY A 40 -12.35 2.50 3.92
CA GLY A 40 -13.52 3.33 3.63
C GLY A 40 -14.21 2.90 2.34
N GLY A 41 -15.54 2.93 2.33
CA GLY A 41 -16.35 2.38 1.23
C GLY A 41 -16.07 2.98 -0.14
N GLU A 42 -15.66 4.23 -0.20
CA GLU A 42 -15.35 4.95 -1.43
C GLU A 42 -14.05 4.47 -2.12
N LYS A 43 -13.20 3.70 -1.41
CA LYS A 43 -11.94 3.18 -1.94
C LYS A 43 -12.06 1.76 -2.48
N ILE A 44 -13.19 1.09 -2.21
CA ILE A 44 -13.40 -0.30 -2.62
C ILE A 44 -13.31 -0.44 -4.14
N GLY A 45 -13.93 0.48 -4.89
CA GLY A 45 -13.84 0.46 -6.36
C GLY A 45 -12.41 0.58 -6.91
N LEU A 46 -11.53 1.31 -6.23
CA LEU A 46 -10.12 1.37 -6.58
C LEU A 46 -9.40 0.06 -6.25
N LEU A 47 -9.67 -0.51 -5.08
CA LEU A 47 -8.99 -1.73 -4.63
C LEU A 47 -9.51 -3.00 -5.34
N GLU A 48 -10.72 -2.97 -5.90
CA GLU A 48 -11.30 -4.04 -6.71
C GLU A 48 -10.95 -3.91 -8.19
N ASP A 49 -10.30 -2.82 -8.59
CA ASP A 49 -9.85 -2.64 -9.96
C ASP A 49 -8.82 -3.74 -10.33
N PRO A 50 -9.05 -4.48 -11.43
CA PRO A 50 -8.18 -5.58 -11.82
C PRO A 50 -6.73 -5.17 -12.07
N GLU A 51 -6.47 -3.97 -12.61
CA GLU A 51 -5.12 -3.49 -12.86
C GLU A 51 -4.38 -3.20 -11.54
N VAL A 52 -5.10 -2.66 -10.55
CA VAL A 52 -4.56 -2.40 -9.21
C VAL A 52 -4.23 -3.71 -8.51
N GLN A 53 -5.13 -4.69 -8.54
CA GLN A 53 -4.90 -6.00 -7.95
C GLN A 53 -3.74 -6.73 -8.63
N GLU A 54 -3.71 -6.76 -9.96
CA GLU A 54 -2.62 -7.39 -10.70
C GLU A 54 -1.27 -6.74 -10.40
N THR A 55 -1.23 -5.41 -10.29
CA THR A 55 0.00 -4.68 -9.94
C THR A 55 0.47 -5.03 -8.52
N LEU A 56 -0.44 -5.03 -7.54
CA LEU A 56 -0.10 -5.38 -6.17
C LEU A 56 0.42 -6.81 -6.05
N GLU A 57 -0.21 -7.76 -6.72
CA GLU A 57 0.20 -9.17 -6.67
C GLU A 57 1.48 -9.45 -7.46
N ARG A 58 1.60 -8.93 -8.69
CA ARG A 58 2.74 -9.22 -9.57
C ARG A 58 4.00 -8.46 -9.21
N GLU A 59 3.87 -7.15 -8.92
CA GLU A 59 5.05 -6.30 -8.72
C GLU A 59 5.48 -6.26 -7.26
N TYR A 60 4.51 -6.31 -6.34
CA TYR A 60 4.76 -6.13 -4.91
C TYR A 60 4.54 -7.39 -4.09
N GLN A 61 3.98 -8.46 -4.66
CA GLN A 61 3.64 -9.70 -3.96
C GLN A 61 2.70 -9.46 -2.77
N ILE A 62 1.81 -8.47 -2.89
CA ILE A 62 0.86 -8.07 -1.86
C ILE A 62 -0.55 -8.49 -2.25
N THR A 63 -1.22 -9.21 -1.36
CA THR A 63 -2.66 -9.48 -1.41
C THR A 63 -3.34 -8.69 -0.30
N LEU A 64 -4.45 -8.00 -0.61
CA LEU A 64 -5.22 -7.24 0.37
C LEU A 64 -6.43 -8.04 0.85
N ASP A 65 -6.54 -8.23 2.17
CA ASP A 65 -7.70 -8.77 2.86
C ASP A 65 -8.30 -7.68 3.73
N TYR A 66 -9.40 -7.09 3.31
CA TYR A 66 -9.97 -5.93 4.00
C TYR A 66 -11.47 -6.05 4.27
N ALA A 67 -11.89 -5.41 5.34
CA ALA A 67 -13.28 -5.19 5.67
C ALA A 67 -13.65 -3.72 5.49
N ARG A 68 -14.88 -3.47 5.03
CA ARG A 68 -15.43 -2.11 4.91
C ARG A 68 -15.78 -1.58 6.29
N ALA A 69 -15.35 -0.36 6.60
CA ALA A 69 -15.74 0.34 7.83
C ALA A 69 -15.82 1.86 7.58
N GLY A 70 -16.62 2.55 8.37
CA GLY A 70 -16.62 4.01 8.40
C GLY A 70 -15.30 4.55 8.94
N SER A 71 -14.89 5.75 8.53
CA SER A 71 -13.58 6.31 8.90
C SER A 71 -13.37 6.44 10.41
N LEU A 72 -14.40 6.78 11.17
CA LEU A 72 -14.34 6.85 12.63
C LEU A 72 -14.55 5.48 13.26
N ASP A 73 -15.41 4.65 12.69
CA ASP A 73 -15.68 3.30 13.19
C ASP A 73 -14.45 2.42 13.16
N MET A 74 -13.63 2.52 12.10
CA MET A 74 -12.39 1.74 12.02
C MET A 74 -11.36 2.11 13.09
N VAL A 75 -11.43 3.32 13.65
CA VAL A 75 -10.54 3.74 14.75
C VAL A 75 -10.90 3.02 16.06
N THR A 76 -12.19 2.79 16.30
CA THR A 76 -12.69 2.14 17.52
C THR A 76 -12.91 0.64 17.36
N ALA A 77 -12.75 0.10 16.15
CA ALA A 77 -12.86 -1.33 15.88
C ALA A 77 -11.74 -2.13 16.52
N ASP A 78 -11.90 -3.44 16.56
CA ASP A 78 -10.82 -4.34 16.98
C ASP A 78 -9.71 -4.38 15.93
N HIS A 79 -8.52 -3.97 16.33
CA HIS A 79 -7.33 -3.94 15.48
C HIS A 79 -6.50 -5.23 15.55
N THR A 80 -6.93 -6.23 16.30
CA THR A 80 -6.20 -7.50 16.43
C THR A 80 -6.03 -8.16 15.06
N GLY A 81 -4.77 -8.40 14.66
CA GLY A 81 -4.45 -8.97 13.35
C GLY A 81 -4.76 -8.07 12.15
N ARG A 82 -4.86 -6.75 12.37
CA ARG A 82 -4.98 -5.75 11.31
C ARG A 82 -3.65 -5.04 11.13
N ASP A 83 -3.24 -4.90 9.88
CA ASP A 83 -1.96 -4.31 9.48
C ASP A 83 -2.13 -2.85 9.08
N PHE A 84 -3.32 -2.46 8.59
CA PHE A 84 -3.57 -1.10 8.14
C PHE A 84 -5.01 -0.62 8.34
N LEU A 85 -5.16 0.69 8.41
CA LEU A 85 -6.43 1.40 8.33
C LEU A 85 -6.35 2.39 7.15
N PHE A 86 -7.38 2.41 6.31
CA PHE A 86 -7.45 3.32 5.17
C PHE A 86 -8.69 4.21 5.24
N PRO A 87 -8.71 5.20 6.14
CA PRO A 87 -9.83 6.12 6.31
C PRO A 87 -9.90 7.15 5.17
N SER A 88 -11.04 7.82 5.07
CA SER A 88 -11.31 8.84 4.06
C SER A 88 -10.94 10.25 4.50
N SER A 89 -10.67 10.46 5.78
CA SER A 89 -10.48 11.80 6.32
C SER A 89 -9.28 11.88 7.25
N GLN A 90 -8.68 13.06 7.27
CA GLN A 90 -7.63 13.42 8.22
C GLN A 90 -8.13 13.38 9.66
N THR A 91 -9.41 13.71 9.89
CA THR A 91 -10.05 13.66 11.22
C THR A 91 -9.98 12.26 11.84
N ALA A 92 -10.06 11.21 11.02
CA ALA A 92 -9.90 9.84 11.52
C ALA A 92 -8.49 9.56 12.03
N LEU A 93 -7.45 10.11 11.37
CA LEU A 93 -6.07 10.01 11.85
C LEU A 93 -5.88 10.75 13.18
N GLU A 94 -6.44 11.96 13.29
CA GLU A 94 -6.38 12.74 14.52
C GLU A 94 -7.10 12.02 15.68
N TYR A 95 -8.26 11.45 15.39
CA TYR A 95 -9.00 10.64 16.35
C TYR A 95 -8.25 9.38 16.76
N TYR A 96 -7.63 8.69 15.80
CA TYR A 96 -6.77 7.53 16.08
C TYR A 96 -5.63 7.90 17.02
N GLN A 97 -4.97 9.02 16.79
CA GLN A 97 -3.88 9.50 17.66
C GLN A 97 -4.34 9.79 19.10
N GLN A 98 -5.58 10.27 19.26
CA GLN A 98 -6.15 10.54 20.58
C GLN A 98 -6.51 9.25 21.34
N VAL A 99 -7.04 8.25 20.65
CA VAL A 99 -7.59 7.03 21.27
C VAL A 99 -6.56 5.90 21.34
N CYS A 100 -5.80 5.71 20.29
CA CYS A 100 -4.87 4.58 20.13
C CYS A 100 -3.39 4.98 20.25
N GLY A 101 -3.08 6.28 20.23
CA GLY A 101 -1.72 6.79 20.22
C GLY A 101 -1.16 6.96 18.81
N ALA A 102 0.14 7.23 18.72
CA ALA A 102 0.79 7.47 17.43
C ALA A 102 0.81 6.21 16.57
N PRO A 103 0.42 6.27 15.29
CA PRO A 103 0.58 5.15 14.37
C PRO A 103 2.07 4.92 14.06
N VAL A 104 2.44 3.69 13.72
CA VAL A 104 3.83 3.36 13.32
C VAL A 104 4.22 4.16 12.07
N LYS A 105 3.30 4.30 11.13
CA LYS A 105 3.46 5.10 9.92
C LYS A 105 2.12 5.62 9.46
N SER A 106 2.10 6.84 8.96
CA SER A 106 0.94 7.45 8.32
C SER A 106 1.36 8.14 7.05
N GLN A 107 0.58 7.97 5.98
CA GLN A 107 0.84 8.56 4.67
C GLN A 107 -0.46 8.93 3.99
N ILE A 108 -0.53 10.15 3.47
CA ILE A 108 -1.61 10.55 2.57
C ILE A 108 -1.30 9.95 1.19
N ILE A 109 -2.23 9.16 0.66
CA ILE A 109 -2.08 8.49 -0.64
C ILE A 109 -2.64 9.39 -1.75
N PHE A 110 -3.84 9.96 -1.53
CA PHE A 110 -4.45 10.91 -2.44
C PHE A 110 -5.44 11.81 -1.69
N ASN A 111 -5.76 12.95 -2.29
CA ASN A 111 -6.80 13.85 -1.82
C ASN A 111 -7.91 13.94 -2.87
N THR A 112 -9.16 13.79 -2.45
CA THR A 112 -10.32 14.02 -3.30
C THR A 112 -10.96 15.34 -2.91
N PRO A 113 -10.96 16.35 -3.79
CA PRO A 113 -11.60 17.63 -3.49
C PRO A 113 -13.12 17.45 -3.43
N ILE A 114 -13.75 18.10 -2.46
CA ILE A 114 -15.21 18.23 -2.43
C ILE A 114 -15.56 19.43 -3.30
N VAL A 115 -16.40 19.22 -4.29
CA VAL A 115 -16.92 20.27 -5.15
C VAL A 115 -18.44 20.32 -5.06
N LEU A 116 -18.97 21.53 -4.99
CA LEU A 116 -20.40 21.78 -5.03
C LEU A 116 -20.79 22.12 -6.46
N TYR A 117 -21.72 21.34 -7.01
CA TYR A 117 -22.36 21.66 -8.28
C TYR A 117 -23.71 22.30 -7.99
N THR A 118 -23.95 23.46 -8.59
CA THR A 118 -25.25 24.14 -8.45
C THR A 118 -25.59 24.89 -9.75
N HIS A 119 -26.85 25.25 -9.89
CA HIS A 119 -27.30 26.11 -10.97
C HIS A 119 -26.92 27.57 -10.72
N VAL A 120 -26.67 28.33 -11.79
CA VAL A 120 -26.26 29.74 -11.74
C VAL A 120 -27.11 30.60 -10.80
N PRO A 121 -28.46 30.54 -10.81
CA PRO A 121 -29.27 31.36 -9.90
C PRO A 121 -29.02 31.09 -8.40
N VAL A 122 -28.63 29.86 -8.07
CA VAL A 122 -28.29 29.49 -6.68
C VAL A 122 -26.91 30.01 -6.31
N LEU A 123 -25.96 29.96 -7.26
CA LEU A 123 -24.61 30.50 -7.08
C LEU A 123 -24.67 32.02 -6.83
N ASP A 124 -25.44 32.74 -7.64
CA ASP A 124 -25.62 34.21 -7.51
C ASP A 124 -26.16 34.57 -6.13
N ALA A 125 -27.18 33.83 -5.65
CA ALA A 125 -27.75 34.03 -4.32
C ALA A 125 -26.74 33.76 -3.18
N PHE A 126 -25.73 32.94 -3.38
CA PHE A 126 -24.65 32.71 -2.41
C PHE A 126 -23.60 33.82 -2.43
N GLN A 127 -23.36 34.43 -3.58
CA GLN A 127 -22.36 35.50 -3.73
C GLN A 127 -22.87 36.88 -3.27
N GLU A 128 -24.19 37.10 -3.25
CA GLU A 128 -24.83 38.35 -2.79
C GLU A 128 -24.91 38.49 -1.27
N ARG A 129 -24.41 37.51 -0.48
CA ARG A 129 -24.37 37.56 0.98
C ARG A 129 -22.94 37.72 1.51
#